data_8847202298665d33d04441d123b68732
#
_entry.id   8847202298665d33d04441d123b68732
#
_cell.length_a   1.000
_cell.length_b   1.000
_cell.length_c   1.000
_cell.angle_alpha   90.00
_cell.angle_beta   90.00
_cell.angle_gamma   90.00
#
_symmetry.space_group_name_H-M   'P 1'
#
loop_
_entity.id
_entity.type
_entity.pdbx_description
1 polymer ?
#
loop_
_entity_poly.entity_id
_entity_poly.type
_entity_poly.pdbx_seq_one_letter_code
_entity_poly.pdbx_strand_id
1 'polypeptide(L)'
;MAQDYNENARKWLEGDFDQETKMKMIELRNNDPAGFEDAFYKTLEFGTGGLRGIMGVGTNRMNKYTVGMATQGLANYILKKVSGDDIRVCISYDSRNNSKLFAKIAADIFSANGLHVFIFENLRPTPELSYSIRKMGAVAGVMVTASHNPKEYNGYKVYWSDGAQITAPVDQEIINEVNRITDPSQVMFEKKEHCGEVELMGKEMDDAYLSDIISLTLSPEAREKHKDLKIVYTPLHGAGVRIVPEALKRLGFENVIHVPDQDISDGDFPTVVSPNPEEPAAMKMALEMADKKGADIVMASDPDADRLGIAVRDNEGKMVQLNGNQTGSILTYYILTRWKELGKLDSTKYIAKTIVTTELIAEIGRSFGVKCYDVLTGFKYIEEIVRENEGKGEFICGGEESYGFNVGEFVRDKDAPVACIMVAECAVWAAEQGLTLYQLLQRIYSEYGYRKESLVSLVRKGKSGAEEIQKIMADLRQNPPAEIVGSKVIKVIDYNEPEKTGLQKSNVLQFFNEDGDIVSVRPSGTEPKIKFYFGAKGPDADAKLKALEAQFIS
;
A
#
# COMPACT_ATOMS: atom_id res chain seq x y z
N MET A 1 24.40 -21.02 0.02
CA MET A 1 24.44 -22.30 0.76
C MET A 1 23.17 -22.36 1.58
N ALA A 2 22.37 -23.42 1.51
CA ALA A 2 21.23 -23.60 2.40
C ALA A 2 21.79 -23.66 3.83
N GLN A 3 21.37 -22.74 4.72
CA GLN A 3 21.69 -22.84 6.14
C GLN A 3 21.07 -24.14 6.65
N ASP A 4 21.82 -24.88 7.45
CA ASP A 4 21.25 -26.06 8.10
C ASP A 4 20.21 -25.62 9.11
N TYR A 5 18.93 -25.87 8.83
CA TYR A 5 17.81 -25.46 9.69
C TYR A 5 17.95 -26.04 11.11
N ASN A 6 18.63 -27.20 11.25
CA ASN A 6 18.89 -27.78 12.56
C ASN A 6 19.86 -26.92 13.38
N GLU A 7 20.85 -26.30 12.75
CA GLU A 7 21.77 -25.37 13.44
C GLU A 7 21.03 -24.13 13.95
N ASN A 8 20.17 -23.54 13.13
CA ASN A 8 19.35 -22.40 13.54
C ASN A 8 18.41 -22.77 14.69
N ALA A 9 17.73 -23.90 14.58
CA ALA A 9 16.83 -24.38 15.63
C ALA A 9 17.59 -24.71 16.93
N ARG A 10 18.80 -25.30 16.85
CA ARG A 10 19.64 -25.58 18.01
C ARG A 10 20.04 -24.29 18.74
N LYS A 11 20.45 -23.25 17.99
CA LYS A 11 20.78 -21.93 18.58
C LYS A 11 19.62 -21.36 19.37
N TRP A 12 18.38 -21.55 18.92
CA TRP A 12 17.20 -21.08 19.63
C TRP A 12 16.88 -21.92 20.87
N LEU A 13 17.07 -23.24 20.82
CA LEU A 13 16.84 -24.13 21.97
C LEU A 13 17.88 -23.94 23.07
N GLU A 14 19.16 -23.76 22.70
CA GLU A 14 20.27 -23.63 23.63
C GLU A 14 20.53 -22.16 24.07
N GLY A 15 20.15 -21.19 23.23
CA GLY A 15 20.36 -19.77 23.49
C GLY A 15 19.42 -19.15 24.52
N ASP A 16 19.58 -17.84 24.71
CA ASP A 16 18.82 -17.04 25.69
C ASP A 16 17.43 -16.65 25.16
N PHE A 17 16.61 -17.68 24.91
CA PHE A 17 15.21 -17.53 24.53
C PHE A 17 14.30 -17.95 25.69
N ASP A 18 13.13 -17.31 25.80
CA ASP A 18 12.19 -17.65 26.86
C ASP A 18 11.63 -19.07 26.74
N GLN A 19 11.14 -19.60 27.87
CA GLN A 19 10.64 -20.97 27.94
C GLN A 19 9.42 -21.21 27.07
N GLU A 20 8.53 -20.23 26.95
CA GLU A 20 7.32 -20.34 26.10
C GLU A 20 7.73 -20.50 24.63
N THR A 21 8.69 -19.72 24.15
CA THR A 21 9.26 -19.86 22.80
C THR A 21 9.85 -21.24 22.58
N LYS A 22 10.66 -21.74 23.52
CA LYS A 22 11.27 -23.08 23.42
C LYS A 22 10.21 -24.18 23.42
N MET A 23 9.17 -24.06 24.23
CA MET A 23 8.03 -25.02 24.23
C MET A 23 7.29 -25.02 22.88
N LYS A 24 6.95 -23.84 22.33
CA LYS A 24 6.32 -23.72 21.00
C LYS A 24 7.17 -24.31 19.88
N MET A 25 8.49 -24.18 19.97
CA MET A 25 9.42 -24.83 19.01
C MET A 25 9.34 -26.36 19.08
N ILE A 26 9.34 -26.92 20.28
CA ILE A 26 9.24 -28.38 20.48
C ILE A 26 7.88 -28.89 19.98
N GLU A 27 6.81 -28.16 20.27
CA GLU A 27 5.47 -28.47 19.80
C GLU A 27 5.39 -28.45 18.26
N LEU A 28 5.89 -27.38 17.63
CA LEU A 28 5.94 -27.26 16.17
C LEU A 28 6.73 -28.42 15.54
N ARG A 29 7.92 -28.75 16.09
CA ARG A 29 8.74 -29.85 15.60
C ARG A 29 8.02 -31.20 15.66
N ASN A 30 7.23 -31.44 16.71
CA ASN A 30 6.54 -32.70 16.91
C ASN A 30 5.26 -32.81 16.07
N ASN A 31 4.52 -31.69 15.89
CA ASN A 31 3.20 -31.69 15.26
C ASN A 31 3.26 -31.38 13.76
N ASP A 32 4.24 -30.58 13.32
CA ASP A 32 4.44 -30.16 11.93
C ASP A 32 5.94 -30.04 11.59
N PRO A 33 6.62 -31.16 11.32
CA PRO A 33 8.04 -31.15 10.97
C PRO A 33 8.38 -30.33 9.72
N ALA A 34 7.50 -30.27 8.73
CA ALA A 34 7.69 -29.47 7.53
C ALA A 34 7.59 -27.97 7.82
N GLY A 35 6.60 -27.57 8.63
CA GLY A 35 6.48 -26.21 9.13
C GLY A 35 7.65 -25.80 10.03
N PHE A 36 8.21 -26.75 10.79
CA PHE A 36 9.42 -26.51 11.59
C PHE A 36 10.64 -26.25 10.69
N GLU A 37 10.87 -27.07 9.66
CA GLU A 37 11.93 -26.82 8.68
C GLU A 37 11.77 -25.45 8.03
N ASP A 38 10.55 -25.11 7.56
CA ASP A 38 10.24 -23.80 6.96
C ASP A 38 10.46 -22.63 7.93
N ALA A 39 10.24 -22.84 9.22
CA ALA A 39 10.46 -21.81 10.25
C ALA A 39 11.95 -21.49 10.49
N PHE A 40 12.87 -22.40 10.16
CA PHE A 40 14.29 -22.29 10.50
C PHE A 40 15.25 -22.37 9.32
N TYR A 41 14.80 -22.66 8.07
CA TYR A 41 15.70 -22.87 6.93
C TYR A 41 16.46 -21.62 6.48
N LYS A 42 15.96 -20.44 6.84
CA LYS A 42 16.60 -19.14 6.60
C LYS A 42 16.24 -18.13 7.69
N THR A 43 16.84 -16.96 7.64
CA THR A 43 16.43 -15.80 8.45
C THR A 43 15.41 -14.96 7.67
N LEU A 44 14.40 -14.42 8.34
CA LEU A 44 13.44 -13.48 7.76
C LEU A 44 14.21 -12.24 7.30
N GLU A 45 14.16 -11.96 6.01
CA GLU A 45 14.90 -10.86 5.41
C GLU A 45 14.25 -9.52 5.75
N PHE A 46 15.05 -8.58 6.21
CA PHE A 46 14.67 -7.18 6.25
C PHE A 46 14.84 -6.64 4.82
N GLY A 47 13.71 -6.48 4.11
CA GLY A 47 13.68 -6.00 2.74
C GLY A 47 13.70 -4.47 2.65
N THR A 48 13.61 -3.94 1.43
CA THR A 48 13.66 -2.50 1.11
C THR A 48 12.53 -1.65 1.71
N GLY A 49 11.68 -2.19 2.53
CA GLY A 49 10.58 -1.50 3.21
C GLY A 49 10.35 -2.00 4.63
N GLY A 50 11.13 -2.98 5.10
CA GLY A 50 10.98 -3.60 6.42
C GLY A 50 10.83 -5.12 6.37
N LEU A 51 10.18 -5.69 7.39
CA LEU A 51 9.91 -7.13 7.49
C LEU A 51 8.48 -7.46 7.05
N ARG A 52 8.29 -8.65 6.49
CA ARG A 52 6.96 -9.28 6.30
C ARG A 52 7.10 -10.79 6.31
N GLY A 53 6.27 -11.47 7.08
CA GLY A 53 6.28 -12.92 7.16
C GLY A 53 5.12 -13.50 7.95
N ILE A 54 5.03 -14.82 7.95
CA ILE A 54 4.11 -15.59 8.79
C ILE A 54 4.53 -15.43 10.25
N MET A 55 3.56 -15.25 11.14
CA MET A 55 3.80 -15.19 12.59
C MET A 55 4.12 -16.57 13.15
N GLY A 56 5.04 -16.65 14.11
CA GLY A 56 5.38 -17.88 14.78
C GLY A 56 6.81 -17.92 15.33
N VAL A 57 7.19 -19.07 15.87
CA VAL A 57 8.56 -19.30 16.34
C VAL A 57 9.49 -19.63 15.17
N GLY A 58 10.70 -19.13 15.21
CA GLY A 58 11.73 -19.41 14.20
C GLY A 58 12.35 -18.18 13.59
N THR A 59 13.50 -18.39 12.95
CA THR A 59 14.27 -17.33 12.30
C THR A 59 13.57 -16.75 11.07
N ASN A 60 12.75 -17.55 10.38
CA ASN A 60 11.97 -17.17 9.19
C ASN A 60 10.52 -16.83 9.54
N ARG A 61 10.28 -16.25 10.72
CA ARG A 61 8.93 -15.90 11.22
C ARG A 61 8.93 -14.51 11.84
N MET A 62 7.76 -13.86 11.79
CA MET A 62 7.49 -12.67 12.59
C MET A 62 7.23 -13.06 14.04
N ASN A 63 8.07 -12.60 14.94
CA ASN A 63 7.96 -12.83 16.38
C ASN A 63 8.70 -11.72 17.15
N LYS A 64 8.63 -11.76 18.49
CA LYS A 64 9.25 -10.74 19.33
C LYS A 64 10.77 -10.59 19.12
N TYR A 65 11.46 -11.66 18.75
CA TYR A 65 12.91 -11.62 18.56
C TYR A 65 13.27 -11.02 17.20
N THR A 66 12.61 -11.45 16.12
CA THR A 66 12.86 -10.91 14.77
C THR A 66 12.48 -9.42 14.69
N VAL A 67 11.35 -9.03 15.31
CA VAL A 67 10.94 -7.62 15.44
C VAL A 67 11.94 -6.86 16.34
N GLY A 68 12.35 -7.46 17.44
CA GLY A 68 13.33 -6.85 18.35
C GLY A 68 14.68 -6.58 17.69
N MET A 69 15.22 -7.57 16.96
CA MET A 69 16.49 -7.41 16.23
C MET A 69 16.40 -6.35 15.15
N ALA A 70 15.29 -6.31 14.39
CA ALA A 70 15.04 -5.27 13.40
C ALA A 70 14.97 -3.88 14.03
N THR A 71 14.27 -3.75 15.16
CA THR A 71 14.14 -2.47 15.88
C THR A 71 15.48 -2.02 16.45
N GLN A 72 16.27 -2.93 17.02
CA GLN A 72 17.61 -2.60 17.52
C GLN A 72 18.54 -2.11 16.39
N GLY A 73 18.51 -2.79 15.23
CA GLY A 73 19.29 -2.37 14.08
C GLY A 73 18.88 -0.97 13.59
N LEU A 74 17.57 -0.70 13.54
CA LEU A 74 17.04 0.62 13.18
C LEU A 74 17.45 1.68 14.22
N ALA A 75 17.36 1.38 15.52
CA ALA A 75 17.80 2.29 16.59
C ALA A 75 19.31 2.61 16.46
N ASN A 76 20.14 1.59 16.22
CA ASN A 76 21.57 1.77 15.98
C ASN A 76 21.86 2.67 14.78
N TYR A 77 21.11 2.51 13.69
CA TYR A 77 21.22 3.36 12.52
C TYR A 77 20.85 4.82 12.82
N ILE A 78 19.70 5.04 13.47
CA ILE A 78 19.23 6.37 13.86
C ILE A 78 20.31 7.09 14.70
N LEU A 79 20.80 6.45 15.75
CA LEU A 79 21.81 7.02 16.66
C LEU A 79 23.16 7.29 15.98
N LYS A 80 23.48 6.62 14.87
CA LYS A 80 24.67 6.92 14.08
C LYS A 80 24.50 8.11 13.14
N LYS A 81 23.28 8.33 12.65
CA LYS A 81 23.00 9.33 11.61
C LYS A 81 22.45 10.63 12.14
N VAL A 82 21.74 10.57 13.26
CA VAL A 82 21.06 11.73 13.84
C VAL A 82 21.72 12.10 15.18
N SER A 83 21.98 13.39 15.35
CA SER A 83 22.51 13.95 16.58
C SER A 83 21.48 14.88 17.21
N GLY A 84 21.37 14.88 18.52
CA GLY A 84 20.46 15.74 19.29
C GLY A 84 20.07 15.10 20.60
N ASP A 85 19.49 15.90 21.50
CA ASP A 85 19.06 15.45 22.82
C ASP A 85 17.62 14.89 22.81
N ASP A 86 16.81 15.20 21.77
CA ASP A 86 15.42 14.76 21.62
C ASP A 86 15.22 14.13 20.23
N ILE A 87 15.64 12.86 20.10
CA ILE A 87 15.50 12.08 18.86
C ILE A 87 14.18 11.31 18.93
N ARG A 88 13.21 11.73 18.11
CA ARG A 88 11.82 11.28 18.14
C ARG A 88 11.56 10.18 17.14
N VAL A 89 10.73 9.19 17.50
CA VAL A 89 10.22 8.14 16.62
C VAL A 89 8.72 7.96 16.84
N CYS A 90 7.97 7.69 15.76
CA CYS A 90 6.53 7.44 15.81
C CYS A 90 6.21 5.97 15.52
N ILE A 91 5.19 5.41 16.20
CA ILE A 91 4.79 4.01 16.01
C ILE A 91 3.27 3.92 15.88
N SER A 92 2.82 3.20 14.85
CA SER A 92 1.43 2.80 14.67
C SER A 92 1.31 1.30 14.37
N TYR A 93 0.11 0.77 14.48
CA TYR A 93 -0.20 -0.64 14.25
C TYR A 93 -1.65 -0.83 13.79
N ASP A 94 -1.88 -1.92 13.04
CA ASP A 94 -3.21 -2.33 12.60
C ASP A 94 -3.91 -3.29 13.59
N SER A 95 -5.03 -3.87 13.16
CA SER A 95 -5.84 -4.78 13.96
C SER A 95 -5.31 -6.20 14.07
N ARG A 96 -4.25 -6.56 13.32
CA ARG A 96 -3.74 -7.93 13.25
C ARG A 96 -3.32 -8.46 14.61
N ASN A 97 -3.44 -9.78 14.76
CA ASN A 97 -2.88 -10.48 15.91
C ASN A 97 -1.41 -10.11 16.09
N ASN A 98 -1.01 -9.86 17.33
CA ASN A 98 0.33 -9.42 17.73
C ASN A 98 0.77 -8.03 17.24
N SER A 99 0.02 -7.28 16.42
CA SER A 99 0.45 -5.93 15.98
C SER A 99 0.70 -5.00 17.15
N LYS A 100 -0.23 -4.94 18.12
CA LYS A 100 -0.06 -4.15 19.35
C LYS A 100 1.14 -4.60 20.18
N LEU A 101 1.37 -5.92 20.30
CA LEU A 101 2.52 -6.48 21.03
C LEU A 101 3.84 -6.10 20.34
N PHE A 102 3.93 -6.25 19.03
CA PHE A 102 5.14 -5.92 18.27
C PHE A 102 5.42 -4.41 18.27
N ALA A 103 4.38 -3.58 18.21
CA ALA A 103 4.50 -2.13 18.35
C ALA A 103 5.04 -1.74 19.74
N LYS A 104 4.53 -2.39 20.79
CA LYS A 104 5.04 -2.18 22.16
C LYS A 104 6.51 -2.61 22.30
N ILE A 105 6.89 -3.76 21.76
CA ILE A 105 8.28 -4.23 21.77
C ILE A 105 9.19 -3.22 21.07
N ALA A 106 8.78 -2.70 19.91
CA ALA A 106 9.52 -1.67 19.21
C ALA A 106 9.66 -0.39 20.07
N ALA A 107 8.57 0.05 20.72
CA ALA A 107 8.58 1.22 21.59
C ALA A 107 9.54 1.04 22.79
N ASP A 108 9.49 -0.12 23.43
CA ASP A 108 10.36 -0.43 24.57
C ASP A 108 11.84 -0.43 24.17
N ILE A 109 12.19 -0.99 23.00
CA ILE A 109 13.57 -1.02 22.50
C ILE A 109 14.06 0.37 22.10
N PHE A 110 13.26 1.17 21.37
CA PHE A 110 13.63 2.55 21.06
C PHE A 110 13.85 3.36 22.33
N SER A 111 12.94 3.27 23.29
CA SER A 111 13.06 3.93 24.60
C SER A 111 14.31 3.47 25.35
N ALA A 112 14.61 2.15 25.38
CA ALA A 112 15.81 1.61 26.03
C ALA A 112 17.12 2.12 25.39
N ASN A 113 17.07 2.50 24.10
CA ASN A 113 18.18 3.15 23.40
C ASN A 113 18.20 4.68 23.53
N GLY A 114 17.34 5.27 24.38
CA GLY A 114 17.30 6.69 24.66
C GLY A 114 16.51 7.55 23.69
N LEU A 115 15.75 6.95 22.76
CA LEU A 115 14.91 7.69 21.82
C LEU A 115 13.57 8.05 22.47
N HIS A 116 13.05 9.22 22.14
CA HIS A 116 11.71 9.66 22.52
C HIS A 116 10.67 9.03 21.60
N VAL A 117 9.76 8.25 22.15
CA VAL A 117 8.81 7.42 21.39
C VAL A 117 7.42 7.98 21.48
N PHE A 118 6.80 8.24 20.35
CA PHE A 118 5.37 8.54 20.21
C PHE A 118 4.67 7.31 19.64
N ILE A 119 3.79 6.67 20.41
CA ILE A 119 3.04 5.49 20.00
C ILE A 119 1.54 5.76 20.07
N PHE A 120 0.78 5.35 19.06
CA PHE A 120 -0.67 5.46 19.11
C PHE A 120 -1.28 4.57 20.21
N GLU A 121 -2.22 5.13 20.98
CA GLU A 121 -2.92 4.43 22.07
C GLU A 121 -3.72 3.20 21.60
N ASN A 122 -4.22 3.28 20.36
CA ASN A 122 -4.93 2.21 19.65
C ASN A 122 -4.49 2.18 18.20
N LEU A 123 -4.98 1.17 17.45
CA LEU A 123 -4.71 1.05 16.02
C LEU A 123 -5.04 2.35 15.28
N ARG A 124 -4.17 2.73 14.34
CA ARG A 124 -4.36 3.87 13.44
C ARG A 124 -3.85 3.53 12.04
N PRO A 125 -4.42 4.21 11.01
CA PRO A 125 -4.02 4.05 9.62
C PRO A 125 -2.53 4.31 9.37
N THR A 126 -1.98 3.61 8.36
CA THR A 126 -0.64 3.90 7.81
C THR A 126 -0.46 5.37 7.43
N PRO A 127 -1.39 6.04 6.72
CA PRO A 127 -1.26 7.46 6.39
C PRO A 127 -1.18 8.36 7.62
N GLU A 128 -1.87 8.03 8.70
CA GLU A 128 -1.81 8.82 9.92
C GLU A 128 -0.44 8.69 10.63
N LEU A 129 0.22 7.53 10.54
CA LEU A 129 1.62 7.42 10.96
C LEU A 129 2.52 8.33 10.12
N SER A 130 2.40 8.27 8.78
CA SER A 130 3.18 9.15 7.89
C SER A 130 3.01 10.62 8.24
N TYR A 131 1.77 11.04 8.47
CA TYR A 131 1.44 12.39 8.95
C TYR A 131 2.08 12.71 10.30
N SER A 132 1.98 11.79 11.27
CA SER A 132 2.49 12.01 12.63
C SER A 132 4.01 12.18 12.67
N ILE A 133 4.76 11.45 11.83
CA ILE A 133 6.22 11.60 11.72
C ILE A 133 6.59 13.05 11.42
N ARG A 134 5.95 13.63 10.40
CA ARG A 134 6.18 15.02 9.98
C ARG A 134 5.68 16.02 11.03
N LYS A 135 4.50 15.78 11.59
CA LYS A 135 3.87 16.67 12.59
C LYS A 135 4.65 16.74 13.90
N MET A 136 5.21 15.63 14.35
CA MET A 136 5.99 15.53 15.57
C MET A 136 7.47 15.86 15.36
N GLY A 137 7.92 16.08 14.12
CA GLY A 137 9.33 16.25 13.79
C GLY A 137 10.15 14.99 14.11
N ALA A 138 9.56 13.83 13.99
CA ALA A 138 10.24 12.55 14.23
C ALA A 138 11.20 12.21 13.09
N VAL A 139 12.29 11.53 13.44
CA VAL A 139 13.34 11.14 12.46
C VAL A 139 12.97 9.86 11.72
N ALA A 140 12.11 9.03 12.31
CA ALA A 140 11.66 7.77 11.75
C ALA A 140 10.30 7.37 12.30
N GLY A 141 9.66 6.42 11.65
CA GLY A 141 8.45 5.78 12.14
C GLY A 141 8.37 4.30 11.77
N VAL A 142 7.51 3.60 12.51
CA VAL A 142 7.26 2.17 12.31
C VAL A 142 5.77 1.90 12.23
N MET A 143 5.34 1.23 11.15
CA MET A 143 4.00 0.67 11.03
C MET A 143 4.04 -0.85 11.15
N VAL A 144 3.35 -1.38 12.16
CA VAL A 144 3.23 -2.83 12.35
C VAL A 144 1.97 -3.31 11.65
N THR A 145 2.14 -3.87 10.46
CA THR A 145 1.07 -4.34 9.58
C THR A 145 1.59 -5.26 8.48
N ALA A 146 0.75 -6.15 8.00
CA ALA A 146 0.97 -6.86 6.74
C ALA A 146 -0.04 -6.43 5.67
N SER A 147 -0.63 -5.21 5.78
CA SER A 147 -1.62 -4.67 4.84
C SER A 147 -2.79 -5.68 4.64
N HIS A 148 -3.09 -6.07 3.44
CA HIS A 148 -4.18 -6.97 3.07
C HIS A 148 -3.84 -8.47 3.07
N ASN A 149 -2.64 -8.87 3.51
CA ASN A 149 -2.26 -10.28 3.56
C ASN A 149 -3.19 -11.07 4.50
N PRO A 150 -3.32 -12.41 4.34
CA PRO A 150 -4.05 -13.28 5.25
C PRO A 150 -3.63 -13.15 6.72
N LYS A 151 -4.46 -13.63 7.64
CA LYS A 151 -4.33 -13.42 9.09
C LYS A 151 -3.04 -13.97 9.72
N GLU A 152 -2.44 -14.97 9.08
CA GLU A 152 -1.20 -15.59 9.54
C GLU A 152 0.02 -14.66 9.41
N TYR A 153 -0.08 -13.63 8.58
CA TYR A 153 1.01 -12.69 8.31
C TYR A 153 0.98 -11.49 9.25
N ASN A 154 2.18 -10.99 9.55
CA ASN A 154 2.38 -9.65 10.06
C ASN A 154 3.63 -9.03 9.39
N GLY A 155 3.88 -7.74 9.66
CA GLY A 155 4.99 -7.01 9.09
C GLY A 155 5.41 -5.83 9.93
N TYR A 156 6.50 -5.19 9.53
CA TYR A 156 7.15 -4.08 10.20
C TYR A 156 7.68 -3.15 9.10
N LYS A 157 6.89 -2.13 8.73
CA LYS A 157 7.25 -1.13 7.72
C LYS A 157 8.03 0.01 8.37
N VAL A 158 9.09 0.49 7.73
CA VAL A 158 9.92 1.59 8.24
C VAL A 158 9.74 2.83 7.37
N TYR A 159 9.59 3.96 8.03
CA TYR A 159 9.41 5.29 7.47
C TYR A 159 10.54 6.21 7.93
N TRP A 160 10.88 7.23 7.12
CA TRP A 160 11.91 8.20 7.47
C TRP A 160 11.30 9.56 7.83
N SER A 161 12.15 10.55 8.11
CA SER A 161 11.76 11.87 8.61
C SER A 161 10.85 12.68 7.68
N ASP A 162 10.80 12.35 6.40
CA ASP A 162 9.88 12.94 5.43
C ASP A 162 8.47 12.36 5.49
N GLY A 163 8.25 11.33 6.32
CA GLY A 163 6.98 10.60 6.44
C GLY A 163 6.79 9.51 5.38
N ALA A 164 7.74 9.34 4.45
CA ALA A 164 7.66 8.30 3.42
C ALA A 164 8.35 7.01 3.87
N GLN A 165 7.93 5.89 3.28
CA GLN A 165 8.61 4.62 3.45
C GLN A 165 10.04 4.70 2.89
N ILE A 166 11.00 4.09 3.59
CA ILE A 166 12.42 4.15 3.24
C ILE A 166 12.70 3.68 1.81
N THR A 167 13.60 4.40 1.12
CA THR A 167 14.15 4.07 -0.20
C THR A 167 15.67 4.13 -0.16
N ALA A 168 16.33 3.73 -1.26
CA ALA A 168 17.79 3.81 -1.36
C ALA A 168 18.29 5.26 -1.22
N PRO A 169 19.42 5.49 -0.54
CA PRO A 169 20.33 4.50 0.05
C PRO A 169 19.97 4.10 1.50
N VAL A 170 19.00 4.77 2.13
CA VAL A 170 18.64 4.62 3.55
C VAL A 170 18.19 3.20 3.88
N ASP A 171 17.40 2.58 3.02
CA ASP A 171 16.94 1.21 3.18
C ASP A 171 18.11 0.22 3.29
N GLN A 172 19.08 0.32 2.39
CA GLN A 172 20.27 -0.54 2.41
C GLN A 172 21.17 -0.29 3.63
N GLU A 173 21.29 0.95 4.06
CA GLU A 173 22.06 1.29 5.26
C GLU A 173 21.41 0.70 6.52
N ILE A 174 20.08 0.76 6.63
CA ILE A 174 19.32 0.14 7.73
C ILE A 174 19.44 -1.39 7.67
N ILE A 175 19.29 -2.01 6.49
CA ILE A 175 19.47 -3.46 6.30
C ILE A 175 20.85 -3.89 6.84
N ASN A 176 21.89 -3.13 6.54
CA ASN A 176 23.24 -3.45 7.01
C ASN A 176 23.37 -3.39 8.53
N GLU A 177 22.70 -2.46 9.22
CA GLU A 177 22.70 -2.41 10.68
C GLU A 177 21.86 -3.54 11.29
N VAL A 178 20.69 -3.85 10.71
CA VAL A 178 19.85 -4.98 11.14
C VAL A 178 20.61 -6.30 11.01
N ASN A 179 21.32 -6.52 9.91
CA ASN A 179 22.09 -7.75 9.68
C ASN A 179 23.31 -7.92 10.61
N ARG A 180 23.72 -6.86 11.33
CA ARG A 180 24.74 -6.95 12.39
C ARG A 180 24.20 -7.53 13.69
N ILE A 181 22.89 -7.49 13.88
CA ILE A 181 22.22 -8.08 15.05
C ILE A 181 21.97 -9.56 14.75
N THR A 182 22.79 -10.41 15.26
CA THR A 182 22.79 -11.86 14.99
C THR A 182 22.27 -12.70 16.14
N ASP A 183 22.13 -12.07 17.33
CA ASP A 183 21.71 -12.73 18.56
C ASP A 183 20.79 -11.83 19.38
N PRO A 184 19.70 -12.37 19.96
CA PRO A 184 18.78 -11.59 20.81
C PRO A 184 19.41 -10.88 22.01
N SER A 185 20.53 -11.38 22.54
CA SER A 185 21.26 -10.73 23.63
C SER A 185 21.82 -9.34 23.26
N GLN A 186 21.93 -9.04 21.96
CA GLN A 186 22.33 -7.74 21.44
C GLN A 186 21.18 -6.72 21.44
N VAL A 187 19.95 -7.15 21.77
CA VAL A 187 18.73 -6.35 21.75
C VAL A 187 18.42 -5.85 23.16
N MET A 188 18.15 -4.58 23.30
CA MET A 188 17.80 -3.94 24.57
C MET A 188 16.29 -4.09 24.84
N PHE A 189 15.84 -5.31 25.17
CA PHE A 189 14.43 -5.59 25.49
C PHE A 189 13.95 -4.96 26.80
N GLU A 190 14.86 -4.69 27.73
CA GLU A 190 14.54 -4.15 29.04
C GLU A 190 15.00 -2.70 29.18
N LYS A 191 14.15 -1.87 29.81
CA LYS A 191 14.47 -0.47 30.13
C LYS A 191 15.59 -0.39 31.14
N LYS A 192 16.52 0.54 30.92
CA LYS A 192 17.62 0.91 31.85
C LYS A 192 17.30 2.22 32.55
N GLU A 193 18.16 2.63 33.47
CA GLU A 193 17.99 3.87 34.28
C GLU A 193 17.85 5.16 33.46
N HIS A 194 18.38 5.20 32.22
CA HIS A 194 18.31 6.34 31.30
C HIS A 194 17.65 5.93 29.98
N CYS A 195 16.34 5.70 30.02
CA CYS A 195 15.56 5.44 28.81
C CYS A 195 14.86 6.70 28.29
N GLY A 196 14.60 6.75 27.00
CA GLY A 196 13.78 7.80 26.37
C GLY A 196 12.33 7.73 26.84
N GLU A 197 11.64 8.86 26.77
CA GLU A 197 10.23 8.97 27.10
C GLU A 197 9.37 8.19 26.11
N VAL A 198 8.21 7.69 26.57
CA VAL A 198 7.19 7.05 25.73
C VAL A 198 5.88 7.77 25.96
N GLU A 199 5.41 8.47 24.93
CA GLU A 199 4.16 9.22 24.95
C GLU A 199 3.09 8.56 24.06
N LEU A 200 1.84 8.64 24.49
CA LEU A 200 0.70 8.15 23.73
C LEU A 200 0.15 9.25 22.81
N MET A 201 -0.01 8.91 21.54
CA MET A 201 -0.76 9.73 20.57
C MET A 201 -2.20 9.22 20.49
N GLY A 202 -3.16 10.13 20.35
CA GLY A 202 -4.57 9.81 20.27
C GLY A 202 -5.37 10.87 19.53
N LYS A 203 -6.51 11.24 20.10
CA LYS A 203 -7.50 12.13 19.49
C LYS A 203 -6.94 13.45 18.94
N GLU A 204 -5.96 14.04 19.59
CA GLU A 204 -5.37 15.32 19.11
C GLU A 204 -4.66 15.13 17.77
N MET A 205 -3.99 14.00 17.56
CA MET A 205 -3.37 13.66 16.30
C MET A 205 -4.44 13.32 15.25
N ASP A 206 -5.48 12.54 15.62
CA ASP A 206 -6.63 12.26 14.77
C ASP A 206 -7.25 13.57 14.26
N ASP A 207 -7.50 14.53 15.16
CA ASP A 207 -8.12 15.83 14.82
C ASP A 207 -7.24 16.68 13.90
N ALA A 208 -5.93 16.69 14.13
CA ALA A 208 -5.00 17.43 13.28
C ALA A 208 -4.93 16.82 11.87
N TYR A 209 -4.78 15.49 11.78
CA TYR A 209 -4.77 14.78 10.51
C TYR A 209 -6.07 14.99 9.73
N LEU A 210 -7.22 14.79 10.37
CA LEU A 210 -8.54 14.99 9.75
C LEU A 210 -8.75 16.41 9.28
N SER A 211 -8.32 17.41 10.05
CA SER A 211 -8.42 18.83 9.64
C SER A 211 -7.63 19.10 8.36
N ASP A 212 -6.41 18.57 8.27
CA ASP A 212 -5.54 18.80 7.13
C ASP A 212 -6.05 18.09 5.88
N ILE A 213 -6.47 16.79 5.94
CA ILE A 213 -7.01 16.10 4.76
C ILE A 213 -8.36 16.68 4.29
N ILE A 214 -9.20 17.16 5.21
CA ILE A 214 -10.47 17.83 4.88
C ILE A 214 -10.21 19.16 4.14
N SER A 215 -9.13 19.86 4.43
CA SER A 215 -8.76 21.08 3.74
C SER A 215 -8.46 20.89 2.24
N LEU A 216 -8.21 19.65 1.82
CA LEU A 216 -7.97 19.28 0.42
C LEU A 216 -9.26 19.20 -0.42
N THR A 217 -10.45 19.26 0.20
CA THR A 217 -11.73 19.16 -0.51
C THR A 217 -11.99 20.36 -1.41
N LEU A 218 -12.71 20.15 -2.51
CA LEU A 218 -12.78 21.07 -3.65
C LEU A 218 -14.19 21.52 -4.04
N SER A 219 -15.25 20.87 -3.52
CA SER A 219 -16.63 21.11 -3.96
C SER A 219 -17.62 21.25 -2.79
N PRO A 220 -17.41 22.22 -1.89
CA PRO A 220 -18.28 22.40 -0.72
C PRO A 220 -19.75 22.67 -1.10
N GLU A 221 -20.00 23.35 -2.23
CA GLU A 221 -21.36 23.66 -2.69
C GLU A 221 -22.13 22.41 -3.11
N ALA A 222 -21.46 21.44 -3.75
CA ALA A 222 -22.07 20.17 -4.14
C ALA A 222 -22.39 19.33 -2.90
N ARG A 223 -21.52 19.32 -1.90
CA ARG A 223 -21.75 18.62 -0.62
C ARG A 223 -22.99 19.16 0.11
N GLU A 224 -23.15 20.48 0.17
CA GLU A 224 -24.32 21.11 0.81
C GLU A 224 -25.65 20.71 0.16
N LYS A 225 -25.68 20.50 -1.16
CA LYS A 225 -26.88 20.16 -1.91
C LYS A 225 -27.22 18.67 -1.88
N HIS A 226 -26.21 17.80 -1.76
CA HIS A 226 -26.35 16.35 -1.86
C HIS A 226 -25.92 15.63 -0.56
N LYS A 227 -26.35 16.16 0.59
CA LYS A 227 -26.11 15.56 1.92
C LYS A 227 -26.75 14.17 2.09
N ASP A 228 -27.71 13.84 1.25
CA ASP A 228 -28.47 12.60 1.24
C ASP A 228 -27.75 11.42 0.62
N LEU A 229 -26.54 11.62 0.03
CA LEU A 229 -25.71 10.55 -0.49
C LEU A 229 -25.54 9.40 0.52
N LYS A 230 -25.94 8.19 0.12
CA LYS A 230 -25.84 7.01 0.97
C LYS A 230 -24.57 6.22 0.67
N ILE A 231 -23.72 6.10 1.67
CA ILE A 231 -22.43 5.44 1.58
C ILE A 231 -22.42 4.24 2.50
N VAL A 232 -22.17 3.03 1.98
CA VAL A 232 -21.78 1.89 2.82
C VAL A 232 -20.28 1.92 2.97
N TYR A 233 -19.79 1.89 4.22
CA TYR A 233 -18.36 1.79 4.50
C TYR A 233 -18.04 0.55 5.31
N THR A 234 -16.97 -0.14 4.96
CA THR A 234 -16.36 -1.22 5.75
C THR A 234 -14.85 -1.03 5.87
N PRO A 235 -14.31 -1.11 7.10
CA PRO A 235 -12.86 -1.11 7.35
C PRO A 235 -12.22 -2.49 7.15
N LEU A 236 -12.97 -3.52 6.76
CA LEU A 236 -12.51 -4.92 6.71
C LEU A 236 -11.75 -5.33 8.00
N HIS A 237 -12.36 -5.06 9.16
CA HIS A 237 -11.81 -5.27 10.51
C HIS A 237 -10.59 -4.39 10.86
N GLY A 238 -10.25 -3.38 10.04
CA GLY A 238 -9.00 -2.63 10.11
C GLY A 238 -9.08 -1.27 10.80
N ALA A 239 -7.99 -0.52 10.67
CA ALA A 239 -7.74 0.75 11.35
C ALA A 239 -8.59 1.92 10.82
N GLY A 240 -9.18 1.77 9.63
CA GLY A 240 -10.05 2.80 9.06
C GLY A 240 -11.36 3.02 9.81
N VAL A 241 -11.74 2.11 10.71
CA VAL A 241 -13.04 2.07 11.42
C VAL A 241 -13.42 3.39 12.12
N ARG A 242 -12.46 4.14 12.61
CA ARG A 242 -12.70 5.42 13.33
C ARG A 242 -12.51 6.63 12.43
N ILE A 243 -11.45 6.61 11.65
CA ILE A 243 -10.98 7.80 10.90
C ILE A 243 -11.87 8.08 9.69
N VAL A 244 -12.22 7.06 8.89
CA VAL A 244 -13.01 7.27 7.67
C VAL A 244 -14.43 7.75 7.97
N PRO A 245 -15.22 7.10 8.87
CA PRO A 245 -16.54 7.61 9.21
C PRO A 245 -16.52 9.02 9.81
N GLU A 246 -15.54 9.32 10.65
CA GLU A 246 -15.40 10.67 11.24
C GLU A 246 -15.05 11.71 10.17
N ALA A 247 -14.18 11.39 9.21
CA ALA A 247 -13.85 12.26 8.09
C ALA A 247 -15.10 12.60 7.24
N LEU A 248 -15.86 11.58 6.85
CA LEU A 248 -17.09 11.74 6.08
C LEU A 248 -18.13 12.56 6.85
N LYS A 249 -18.29 12.29 8.15
CA LYS A 249 -19.20 13.05 9.03
C LYS A 249 -18.82 14.53 9.13
N ARG A 250 -17.55 14.86 9.30
CA ARG A 250 -17.06 16.26 9.34
C ARG A 250 -17.31 17.00 8.03
N LEU A 251 -17.39 16.28 6.92
CA LEU A 251 -17.75 16.82 5.61
C LEU A 251 -19.26 16.97 5.41
N GLY A 252 -20.10 16.54 6.36
CA GLY A 252 -21.55 16.65 6.31
C GLY A 252 -22.25 15.46 5.66
N PHE A 253 -21.54 14.35 5.38
CA PHE A 253 -22.19 13.11 4.95
C PHE A 253 -22.76 12.36 6.15
N GLU A 254 -24.08 12.44 6.32
CA GLU A 254 -24.77 11.87 7.49
C GLU A 254 -25.27 10.44 7.27
N ASN A 255 -25.35 9.99 5.99
CA ASN A 255 -25.88 8.68 5.62
C ASN A 255 -24.75 7.65 5.39
N VAL A 256 -23.82 7.57 6.33
CA VAL A 256 -22.76 6.54 6.32
C VAL A 256 -23.31 5.29 7.01
N ILE A 257 -23.44 4.22 6.25
CA ILE A 257 -23.98 2.93 6.67
C ILE A 257 -22.82 1.98 6.94
N HIS A 258 -22.74 1.51 8.15
CA HIS A 258 -21.69 0.58 8.60
C HIS A 258 -22.02 -0.87 8.26
N VAL A 259 -21.00 -1.73 8.16
CA VAL A 259 -21.11 -3.19 8.13
C VAL A 259 -20.72 -3.72 9.51
N PRO A 260 -21.68 -3.95 10.42
CA PRO A 260 -21.38 -4.12 11.85
C PRO A 260 -20.40 -5.24 12.16
N ASP A 261 -20.48 -6.36 11.44
CA ASP A 261 -19.59 -7.50 11.66
C ASP A 261 -18.14 -7.21 11.22
N GLN A 262 -17.95 -6.28 10.31
CA GLN A 262 -16.64 -5.86 9.81
C GLN A 262 -16.08 -4.60 10.50
N ASP A 263 -16.89 -3.88 11.27
CA ASP A 263 -16.45 -2.76 12.12
C ASP A 263 -15.70 -3.23 13.38
N ILE A 264 -15.81 -4.51 13.72
CA ILE A 264 -15.08 -5.11 14.83
C ILE A 264 -13.62 -5.29 14.39
N SER A 265 -12.72 -4.57 15.05
CA SER A 265 -11.27 -4.73 14.83
C SER A 265 -10.82 -6.09 15.37
N ASP A 266 -10.60 -7.04 14.48
CA ASP A 266 -10.28 -8.43 14.80
C ASP A 266 -9.19 -8.96 13.87
N GLY A 267 -8.07 -9.39 14.47
CA GLY A 267 -6.90 -9.89 13.72
C GLY A 267 -7.12 -11.26 13.07
N ASP A 268 -8.18 -11.96 13.40
CA ASP A 268 -8.58 -13.20 12.75
C ASP A 268 -9.40 -12.99 11.46
N PHE A 269 -9.84 -11.74 11.19
CA PHE A 269 -10.64 -11.38 10.01
C PHE A 269 -11.81 -12.35 9.74
N PRO A 270 -12.72 -12.56 10.72
CA PRO A 270 -13.65 -13.68 10.71
C PRO A 270 -14.64 -13.71 9.54
N THR A 271 -14.83 -12.58 8.84
CA THR A 271 -15.77 -12.48 7.72
C THR A 271 -15.10 -12.62 6.34
N VAL A 272 -13.76 -12.65 6.27
CA VAL A 272 -13.00 -12.69 5.02
C VAL A 272 -11.78 -13.59 5.14
N VAL A 273 -11.40 -14.25 4.06
CA VAL A 273 -10.14 -15.03 3.99
C VAL A 273 -8.93 -14.09 3.87
N SER A 274 -9.08 -13.05 3.05
CA SER A 274 -8.10 -12.00 2.86
C SER A 274 -8.82 -10.65 2.98
N PRO A 275 -8.38 -9.74 3.86
CA PRO A 275 -9.00 -8.43 4.03
C PRO A 275 -8.54 -7.45 2.92
N ASN A 276 -8.67 -7.87 1.67
CA ASN A 276 -8.22 -7.13 0.49
C ASN A 276 -9.42 -6.55 -0.27
N PRO A 277 -9.60 -5.22 -0.31
CA PRO A 277 -10.71 -4.59 -1.02
C PRO A 277 -10.68 -4.77 -2.55
N GLU A 278 -9.60 -5.31 -3.11
CA GLU A 278 -9.53 -5.73 -4.52
C GLU A 278 -10.35 -6.99 -4.78
N GLU A 279 -10.52 -7.85 -3.76
CA GLU A 279 -11.17 -9.14 -3.88
C GLU A 279 -12.70 -9.01 -3.76
N PRO A 280 -13.48 -9.48 -4.75
CA PRO A 280 -14.94 -9.44 -4.67
C PRO A 280 -15.50 -10.13 -3.42
N ALA A 281 -14.83 -11.17 -2.92
CA ALA A 281 -15.23 -11.89 -1.72
C ALA A 281 -15.16 -11.00 -0.46
N ALA A 282 -14.17 -10.11 -0.37
CA ALA A 282 -14.04 -9.18 0.75
C ALA A 282 -15.13 -8.09 0.71
N MET A 283 -15.56 -7.68 -0.47
CA MET A 283 -16.58 -6.67 -0.69
C MET A 283 -18.01 -7.19 -0.50
N LYS A 284 -18.22 -8.51 -0.46
CA LYS A 284 -19.54 -9.13 -0.54
C LYS A 284 -20.55 -8.60 0.49
N MET A 285 -20.18 -8.54 1.77
CA MET A 285 -21.10 -8.09 2.84
C MET A 285 -21.49 -6.62 2.66
N ALA A 286 -20.55 -5.77 2.24
CA ALA A 286 -20.82 -4.37 1.98
C ALA A 286 -21.71 -4.17 0.74
N LEU A 287 -21.54 -4.96 -0.32
CA LEU A 287 -22.40 -4.96 -1.50
C LEU A 287 -23.84 -5.41 -1.16
N GLU A 288 -24.00 -6.49 -0.39
CA GLU A 288 -25.30 -6.95 0.08
C GLU A 288 -25.99 -5.91 0.97
N MET A 289 -25.21 -5.21 1.82
CA MET A 289 -25.73 -4.12 2.65
C MET A 289 -26.17 -2.94 1.78
N ALA A 290 -25.40 -2.59 0.74
CA ALA A 290 -25.74 -1.51 -0.18
C ALA A 290 -27.04 -1.79 -0.94
N ASP A 291 -27.24 -3.01 -1.42
CA ASP A 291 -28.50 -3.40 -2.07
C ASP A 291 -29.68 -3.36 -1.11
N LYS A 292 -29.52 -3.87 0.10
CA LYS A 292 -30.56 -3.86 1.14
C LYS A 292 -30.97 -2.44 1.56
N LYS A 293 -30.03 -1.51 1.61
CA LYS A 293 -30.23 -0.12 2.09
C LYS A 293 -30.45 0.88 0.97
N GLY A 294 -30.33 0.46 -0.28
CA GLY A 294 -30.38 1.36 -1.45
C GLY A 294 -29.27 2.40 -1.39
N ALA A 295 -28.05 1.98 -1.09
CA ALA A 295 -26.91 2.88 -1.07
C ALA A 295 -26.39 3.18 -2.47
N ASP A 296 -25.78 4.35 -2.64
CA ASP A 296 -25.25 4.84 -3.90
C ASP A 296 -23.84 4.35 -4.14
N ILE A 297 -23.04 4.24 -3.07
CA ILE A 297 -21.61 3.90 -3.12
C ILE A 297 -21.29 2.91 -1.99
N VAL A 298 -20.39 1.98 -2.27
CA VAL A 298 -19.68 1.17 -1.28
C VAL A 298 -18.23 1.59 -1.26
N MET A 299 -17.66 1.73 -0.07
CA MET A 299 -16.24 1.99 0.19
C MET A 299 -15.69 0.94 1.15
N ALA A 300 -14.52 0.42 0.87
CA ALA A 300 -13.82 -0.53 1.73
C ALA A 300 -12.33 -0.19 1.83
N SER A 301 -11.79 -0.18 3.05
CA SER A 301 -10.34 -0.05 3.26
C SER A 301 -9.74 -1.35 3.79
N ASP A 302 -8.47 -1.59 3.48
CA ASP A 302 -7.71 -2.72 4.02
C ASP A 302 -7.30 -2.47 5.50
N PRO A 303 -6.72 -3.46 6.21
CA PRO A 303 -6.48 -3.36 7.65
C PRO A 303 -5.64 -2.17 8.12
N ASP A 304 -4.70 -1.71 7.34
CA ASP A 304 -3.90 -0.51 7.67
C ASP A 304 -4.38 0.76 6.95
N ALA A 305 -5.54 0.66 6.29
CA ALA A 305 -6.28 1.75 5.65
C ALA A 305 -5.41 2.62 4.74
N ASP A 306 -4.53 1.98 3.95
CA ASP A 306 -3.76 2.64 2.91
C ASP A 306 -4.36 2.44 1.50
N ARG A 307 -5.33 1.50 1.33
CA ARG A 307 -6.03 1.19 0.08
C ARG A 307 -7.52 1.40 0.18
N LEU A 308 -8.13 1.82 -0.93
CA LEU A 308 -9.58 2.02 -1.05
C LEU A 308 -10.16 1.23 -2.22
N GLY A 309 -11.04 0.27 -1.93
CA GLY A 309 -11.94 -0.34 -2.90
C GLY A 309 -13.29 0.35 -2.92
N ILE A 310 -13.85 0.57 -4.11
CA ILE A 310 -15.18 1.15 -4.26
C ILE A 310 -16.08 0.31 -5.17
N ALA A 311 -17.38 0.39 -4.92
CA ALA A 311 -18.39 -0.05 -5.86
C ALA A 311 -19.46 1.03 -6.03
N VAL A 312 -20.00 1.14 -7.22
CA VAL A 312 -20.96 2.17 -7.63
C VAL A 312 -22.11 1.53 -8.41
N ARG A 313 -23.26 2.21 -8.50
CA ARG A 313 -24.37 1.72 -9.31
C ARG A 313 -24.13 2.01 -10.79
N ASP A 314 -24.27 0.97 -11.61
CA ASP A 314 -24.29 1.09 -13.08
C ASP A 314 -25.62 1.68 -13.58
N ASN A 315 -25.78 1.76 -14.90
CA ASN A 315 -26.99 2.31 -15.53
C ASN A 315 -28.25 1.45 -15.31
N GLU A 316 -28.10 0.21 -14.89
CA GLU A 316 -29.19 -0.72 -14.55
C GLU A 316 -29.50 -0.73 -13.06
N GLY A 317 -28.74 0.05 -12.25
CA GLY A 317 -28.86 0.14 -10.81
C GLY A 317 -28.16 -0.98 -10.06
N LYS A 318 -27.36 -1.83 -10.73
CA LYS A 318 -26.58 -2.90 -10.11
C LYS A 318 -25.28 -2.33 -9.53
N MET A 319 -24.87 -2.79 -8.34
CA MET A 319 -23.56 -2.47 -7.78
C MET A 319 -22.46 -3.17 -8.59
N VAL A 320 -21.50 -2.38 -9.08
CA VAL A 320 -20.31 -2.84 -9.79
C VAL A 320 -19.06 -2.31 -9.09
N GLN A 321 -18.12 -3.21 -8.81
CA GLN A 321 -16.83 -2.86 -8.23
C GLN A 321 -15.96 -2.21 -9.30
N LEU A 322 -15.35 -1.06 -8.98
CA LEU A 322 -14.36 -0.42 -9.83
C LEU A 322 -12.95 -0.85 -9.39
N ASN A 323 -12.06 -1.07 -10.36
CA ASN A 323 -10.66 -1.36 -10.06
C ASN A 323 -9.87 -0.08 -9.75
N GLY A 324 -8.62 -0.24 -9.28
CA GLY A 324 -7.77 0.88 -8.89
C GLY A 324 -7.48 1.85 -10.05
N ASN A 325 -7.33 1.34 -11.28
CA ASN A 325 -7.15 2.17 -12.47
C ASN A 325 -8.37 3.07 -12.75
N GLN A 326 -9.56 2.52 -12.63
CA GLN A 326 -10.82 3.24 -12.82
C GLN A 326 -11.03 4.30 -11.74
N THR A 327 -10.83 3.90 -10.47
CA THR A 327 -10.95 4.82 -9.32
C THR A 327 -9.94 5.96 -9.41
N GLY A 328 -8.66 5.64 -9.68
CA GLY A 328 -7.61 6.63 -9.84
C GLY A 328 -7.86 7.59 -11.00
N SER A 329 -8.42 7.08 -12.13
CA SER A 329 -8.77 7.92 -13.28
C SER A 329 -9.92 8.88 -12.97
N ILE A 330 -10.98 8.42 -12.28
CA ILE A 330 -12.10 9.26 -11.84
C ILE A 330 -11.60 10.37 -10.91
N LEU A 331 -10.80 10.01 -9.90
CA LEU A 331 -10.29 10.97 -8.94
C LEU A 331 -9.35 11.98 -9.59
N THR A 332 -8.43 11.55 -10.45
CA THR A 332 -7.53 12.44 -11.18
C THR A 332 -8.31 13.42 -12.06
N TYR A 333 -9.30 12.93 -12.82
CA TYR A 333 -10.15 13.77 -13.67
C TYR A 333 -10.93 14.82 -12.85
N TYR A 334 -11.56 14.39 -11.75
CA TYR A 334 -12.29 15.27 -10.85
C TYR A 334 -11.38 16.35 -10.26
N ILE A 335 -10.27 15.95 -9.65
CA ILE A 335 -9.36 16.88 -8.97
C ILE A 335 -8.79 17.91 -9.97
N LEU A 336 -8.31 17.47 -11.14
CA LEU A 336 -7.76 18.37 -12.15
C LEU A 336 -8.82 19.31 -12.73
N THR A 337 -10.06 18.84 -12.92
CA THR A 337 -11.18 19.66 -13.37
C THR A 337 -11.44 20.77 -12.35
N ARG A 338 -11.56 20.42 -11.06
CA ARG A 338 -11.80 21.42 -10.01
C ARG A 338 -10.63 22.37 -9.82
N TRP A 339 -9.39 21.88 -9.91
CA TRP A 339 -8.21 22.76 -9.85
C TRP A 339 -8.18 23.76 -11.00
N LYS A 340 -8.56 23.33 -12.21
CA LYS A 340 -8.70 24.22 -13.37
C LYS A 340 -9.78 25.28 -13.15
N GLU A 341 -10.97 24.88 -12.71
CA GLU A 341 -12.09 25.77 -12.42
C GLU A 341 -11.76 26.80 -11.32
N LEU A 342 -10.98 26.39 -10.32
CA LEU A 342 -10.51 27.24 -9.23
C LEU A 342 -9.28 28.08 -9.58
N GLY A 343 -8.76 27.99 -10.82
CA GLY A 343 -7.57 28.73 -11.26
C GLY A 343 -6.27 28.33 -10.56
N LYS A 344 -6.19 27.10 -10.05
CA LYS A 344 -5.03 26.60 -9.28
C LYS A 344 -3.95 25.93 -10.15
N LEU A 345 -4.23 25.62 -11.43
CA LEU A 345 -3.28 24.94 -12.30
C LEU A 345 -2.25 25.90 -12.88
N ASP A 346 -1.00 25.51 -12.80
CA ASP A 346 0.15 26.16 -13.46
C ASP A 346 1.22 25.09 -13.81
N SER A 347 2.34 25.54 -14.40
CA SER A 347 3.41 24.67 -14.87
C SER A 347 4.21 23.99 -13.76
N THR A 348 4.03 24.35 -12.49
CA THR A 348 4.70 23.75 -11.34
C THR A 348 3.93 22.56 -10.77
N LYS A 349 2.68 22.37 -11.18
CA LYS A 349 1.80 21.31 -10.68
C LYS A 349 2.09 19.99 -11.38
N TYR A 350 2.01 18.90 -10.63
CA TYR A 350 2.25 17.56 -11.19
C TYR A 350 1.40 16.50 -10.49
N ILE A 351 1.23 15.40 -11.22
CA ILE A 351 0.65 14.14 -10.74
C ILE A 351 1.67 13.03 -10.92
N ALA A 352 1.46 11.89 -10.26
CA ALA A 352 2.34 10.73 -10.39
C ALA A 352 1.56 9.41 -10.43
N LYS A 353 2.08 8.43 -11.16
CA LYS A 353 1.55 7.05 -11.21
C LYS A 353 2.68 6.04 -11.34
N THR A 354 2.39 4.77 -11.05
CA THR A 354 3.37 3.73 -11.36
C THR A 354 3.36 3.37 -12.84
N ILE A 355 4.48 2.81 -13.32
CA ILE A 355 4.62 2.36 -14.72
C ILE A 355 3.61 1.29 -15.15
N VAL A 356 3.00 0.58 -14.20
CA VAL A 356 1.97 -0.46 -14.48
C VAL A 356 0.54 0.05 -14.24
N THR A 357 0.39 1.27 -13.77
CA THR A 357 -0.92 1.95 -13.64
C THR A 357 -1.36 2.49 -15.00
N THR A 358 -2.65 2.56 -15.23
CA THR A 358 -3.25 2.95 -16.52
C THR A 358 -2.67 4.24 -17.11
N GLU A 359 -2.43 4.24 -18.44
CA GLU A 359 -2.04 5.44 -19.18
C GLU A 359 -3.14 6.51 -19.24
N LEU A 360 -4.38 6.15 -18.88
CA LEU A 360 -5.50 7.10 -18.85
C LEU A 360 -5.21 8.27 -17.90
N ILE A 361 -4.59 8.01 -16.74
CA ILE A 361 -4.20 9.05 -15.78
C ILE A 361 -3.20 10.04 -16.43
N ALA A 362 -2.21 9.54 -17.15
CA ALA A 362 -1.24 10.39 -17.84
C ALA A 362 -1.88 11.17 -19.00
N GLU A 363 -2.82 10.59 -19.74
CA GLU A 363 -3.56 11.29 -20.80
C GLU A 363 -4.46 12.38 -20.23
N ILE A 364 -5.15 12.12 -19.11
CA ILE A 364 -5.91 13.14 -18.38
C ILE A 364 -4.96 14.27 -17.97
N GLY A 365 -3.85 13.99 -17.29
CA GLY A 365 -2.88 14.99 -16.90
C GLY A 365 -2.43 15.89 -18.07
N ARG A 366 -2.06 15.27 -19.20
CA ARG A 366 -1.67 16.02 -20.43
C ARG A 366 -2.76 16.94 -20.94
N SER A 367 -4.02 16.51 -20.90
CA SER A 367 -5.15 17.34 -21.38
C SER A 367 -5.39 18.60 -20.53
N PHE A 368 -4.99 18.56 -19.27
CA PHE A 368 -5.00 19.72 -18.36
C PHE A 368 -3.68 20.51 -18.36
N GLY A 369 -2.67 20.11 -19.15
CA GLY A 369 -1.36 20.74 -19.14
C GLY A 369 -0.53 20.41 -17.90
N VAL A 370 -0.89 19.35 -17.16
CA VAL A 370 -0.23 18.92 -15.93
C VAL A 370 0.75 17.80 -16.23
N LYS A 371 1.97 17.91 -15.73
CA LYS A 371 2.99 16.86 -15.87
C LYS A 371 2.59 15.61 -15.07
N CYS A 372 2.69 14.44 -15.70
CA CYS A 372 2.57 13.17 -15.02
C CYS A 372 3.94 12.50 -14.94
N TYR A 373 4.36 12.14 -13.73
CA TYR A 373 5.56 11.32 -13.53
C TYR A 373 5.18 9.85 -13.52
N ASP A 374 5.93 9.05 -14.29
CA ASP A 374 5.92 7.59 -14.21
C ASP A 374 7.03 7.13 -13.26
N VAL A 375 6.68 6.28 -12.29
CA VAL A 375 7.63 5.73 -11.32
C VAL A 375 7.57 4.21 -11.29
N LEU A 376 8.59 3.56 -10.72
CA LEU A 376 8.56 2.11 -10.50
C LEU A 376 7.39 1.70 -9.62
N THR A 377 7.00 0.42 -9.67
CA THR A 377 5.92 -0.14 -8.85
C THR A 377 6.26 -0.07 -7.36
N GLY A 378 5.38 0.58 -6.61
CA GLY A 378 5.50 0.83 -5.17
C GLY A 378 5.33 2.31 -4.85
N PHE A 379 4.37 2.61 -3.99
CA PHE A 379 3.97 3.99 -3.68
C PHE A 379 5.13 4.86 -3.16
N LYS A 380 6.10 4.25 -2.49
CA LYS A 380 7.33 4.91 -2.03
C LYS A 380 8.11 5.64 -3.13
N TYR A 381 7.99 5.19 -4.39
CA TYR A 381 8.60 5.88 -5.53
C TYR A 381 7.80 7.10 -6.00
N ILE A 382 6.47 7.11 -5.78
CA ILE A 382 5.66 8.32 -5.94
C ILE A 382 6.14 9.37 -4.92
N GLU A 383 6.29 8.96 -3.67
CA GLU A 383 6.72 9.86 -2.60
C GLU A 383 8.19 10.31 -2.75
N GLU A 384 9.03 9.51 -3.41
CA GLU A 384 10.39 9.94 -3.79
C GLU A 384 10.35 11.14 -4.75
N ILE A 385 9.46 11.11 -5.76
CA ILE A 385 9.23 12.25 -6.65
C ILE A 385 8.68 13.45 -5.88
N VAL A 386 7.76 13.23 -4.93
CA VAL A 386 7.22 14.33 -4.10
C VAL A 386 8.33 14.98 -3.28
N ARG A 387 9.19 14.19 -2.63
CA ARG A 387 10.36 14.68 -1.89
C ARG A 387 11.35 15.44 -2.78
N GLU A 388 11.66 14.95 -3.97
CA GLU A 388 12.60 15.59 -4.91
C GLU A 388 12.08 16.93 -5.44
N ASN A 389 10.77 17.10 -5.51
CA ASN A 389 10.11 18.32 -5.97
C ASN A 389 9.69 19.25 -4.83
N GLU A 390 9.96 18.91 -3.57
CA GLU A 390 9.62 19.76 -2.43
C GLU A 390 10.24 21.17 -2.57
N GLY A 391 9.39 22.20 -2.47
CA GLY A 391 9.79 23.59 -2.68
C GLY A 391 10.04 24.01 -4.15
N LYS A 392 9.86 23.11 -5.12
CA LYS A 392 10.03 23.39 -6.56
C LYS A 392 8.74 23.23 -7.36
N GLY A 393 7.84 22.37 -6.92
CA GLY A 393 6.56 22.07 -7.52
C GLY A 393 5.55 21.66 -6.47
N GLU A 394 4.31 21.43 -6.86
CA GLU A 394 3.23 21.01 -5.96
C GLU A 394 2.60 19.72 -6.49
N PHE A 395 2.61 18.69 -5.66
CA PHE A 395 1.97 17.43 -5.93
C PHE A 395 0.46 17.55 -5.74
N ILE A 396 -0.29 17.25 -6.79
CA ILE A 396 -1.75 17.29 -6.74
C ILE A 396 -2.31 15.97 -6.22
N CYS A 397 -1.99 14.87 -6.90
CA CYS A 397 -2.44 13.52 -6.56
C CYS A 397 -1.62 12.47 -7.30
N GLY A 398 -1.72 11.23 -6.82
CA GLY A 398 -1.11 10.10 -7.49
C GLY A 398 -1.67 8.77 -7.00
N GLY A 399 -1.45 7.72 -7.78
CA GLY A 399 -2.03 6.42 -7.46
C GLY A 399 -1.36 5.22 -8.10
N GLU A 400 -1.77 4.07 -7.61
CA GLU A 400 -1.40 2.74 -8.08
C GLU A 400 -2.64 1.97 -8.53
N GLU A 401 -2.47 1.10 -9.53
CA GLU A 401 -3.50 0.16 -9.98
C GLU A 401 -4.00 -0.75 -8.83
N SER A 402 -3.16 -0.93 -7.81
CA SER A 402 -3.45 -1.74 -6.62
C SER A 402 -4.20 -0.97 -5.52
N TYR A 403 -5.13 -0.10 -5.91
CA TYR A 403 -6.10 0.59 -5.03
C TYR A 403 -5.50 1.62 -4.07
N GLY A 404 -4.23 1.97 -4.23
CA GLY A 404 -3.58 3.05 -3.48
C GLY A 404 -3.73 4.40 -4.17
N PHE A 405 -4.09 5.45 -3.42
CA PHE A 405 -4.21 6.82 -3.91
C PHE A 405 -3.84 7.81 -2.82
N ASN A 406 -3.23 8.94 -3.20
CA ASN A 406 -2.94 10.04 -2.29
C ASN A 406 -3.27 11.38 -2.95
N VAL A 407 -3.63 12.37 -2.15
CA VAL A 407 -3.95 13.74 -2.58
C VAL A 407 -3.20 14.74 -1.70
N GLY A 408 -2.47 15.66 -2.33
CA GLY A 408 -1.70 16.65 -1.61
C GLY A 408 -0.46 16.07 -0.92
N GLU A 409 0.17 16.88 -0.06
CA GLU A 409 1.50 16.61 0.48
C GLU A 409 1.53 16.41 2.01
N PHE A 410 0.38 16.34 2.68
CA PHE A 410 0.32 16.15 4.13
C PHE A 410 0.81 14.77 4.55
N VAL A 411 0.47 13.77 3.74
CA VAL A 411 0.83 12.37 3.90
C VAL A 411 1.81 11.96 2.80
N ARG A 412 2.73 11.06 3.10
CA ARG A 412 3.74 10.53 2.17
C ARG A 412 3.61 9.01 1.99
N ASP A 413 2.39 8.56 1.91
CA ASP A 413 2.00 7.19 1.52
C ASP A 413 0.58 7.22 0.96
N LYS A 414 0.08 6.08 0.50
CA LYS A 414 -1.32 5.88 0.15
C LYS A 414 -2.21 6.24 1.33
N ASP A 415 -3.31 6.91 1.04
CA ASP A 415 -4.22 7.44 2.07
C ASP A 415 -5.67 7.07 1.72
N ALA A 416 -6.18 5.97 2.28
CA ALA A 416 -7.56 5.57 2.07
C ALA A 416 -8.57 6.57 2.69
N PRO A 417 -8.38 7.15 3.88
CA PRO A 417 -9.21 8.24 4.38
C PRO A 417 -9.35 9.42 3.41
N VAL A 418 -8.25 9.95 2.86
CA VAL A 418 -8.33 11.04 1.87
C VAL A 418 -9.01 10.59 0.59
N ALA A 419 -8.74 9.37 0.13
CA ALA A 419 -9.39 8.82 -1.06
C ALA A 419 -10.90 8.63 -0.85
N CYS A 420 -11.35 8.19 0.34
CA CYS A 420 -12.78 8.08 0.69
C CYS A 420 -13.50 9.43 0.60
N ILE A 421 -12.94 10.46 1.21
CA ILE A 421 -13.56 11.79 1.17
C ILE A 421 -13.58 12.37 -0.25
N MET A 422 -12.55 12.14 -1.04
CA MET A 422 -12.48 12.56 -2.44
C MET A 422 -13.48 11.81 -3.33
N VAL A 423 -13.68 10.50 -3.11
CA VAL A 423 -14.71 9.72 -3.82
C VAL A 423 -16.10 10.23 -3.48
N ALA A 424 -16.40 10.47 -2.19
CA ALA A 424 -17.69 10.99 -1.77
C ALA A 424 -17.95 12.39 -2.36
N GLU A 425 -16.95 13.28 -2.33
CA GLU A 425 -17.08 14.62 -2.90
C GLU A 425 -17.19 14.58 -4.43
N CYS A 426 -16.43 13.73 -5.11
CA CYS A 426 -16.55 13.50 -6.56
C CYS A 426 -17.95 13.01 -6.95
N ALA A 427 -18.56 12.15 -6.14
CA ALA A 427 -19.91 11.64 -6.40
C ALA A 427 -20.97 12.77 -6.36
N VAL A 428 -20.91 13.63 -5.36
CA VAL A 428 -21.85 14.77 -5.27
C VAL A 428 -21.56 15.84 -6.31
N TRP A 429 -20.30 16.05 -6.69
CA TRP A 429 -19.94 16.93 -7.80
C TRP A 429 -20.45 16.40 -9.14
N ALA A 430 -20.39 15.07 -9.37
CA ALA A 430 -20.96 14.44 -10.55
C ALA A 430 -22.49 14.58 -10.56
N ALA A 431 -23.14 14.41 -9.39
CA ALA A 431 -24.60 14.57 -9.26
C ALA A 431 -25.07 15.98 -9.62
N GLU A 432 -24.30 17.04 -9.32
CA GLU A 432 -24.59 18.43 -9.79
C GLU A 432 -24.63 18.54 -11.33
N GLN A 433 -23.97 17.60 -12.02
CA GLN A 433 -23.98 17.52 -13.49
C GLN A 433 -24.99 16.50 -14.01
N GLY A 434 -25.84 15.93 -13.15
CA GLY A 434 -26.80 14.88 -13.48
C GLY A 434 -26.18 13.52 -13.77
N LEU A 435 -24.97 13.24 -13.25
CA LEU A 435 -24.23 12.02 -13.48
C LEU A 435 -24.02 11.22 -12.18
N THR A 436 -24.04 9.89 -12.29
CA THR A 436 -23.46 9.02 -11.26
C THR A 436 -21.94 8.89 -11.46
N LEU A 437 -21.21 8.32 -10.48
CA LEU A 437 -19.78 8.03 -10.68
C LEU A 437 -19.53 7.05 -11.84
N TYR A 438 -20.43 6.09 -12.06
CA TYR A 438 -20.35 5.17 -13.20
C TYR A 438 -20.48 5.94 -14.52
N GLN A 439 -21.46 6.84 -14.62
CA GLN A 439 -21.65 7.67 -15.81
C GLN A 439 -20.50 8.67 -16.01
N LEU A 440 -19.92 9.17 -14.94
CA LEU A 440 -18.70 10.00 -15.02
C LEU A 440 -17.54 9.18 -15.63
N LEU A 441 -17.35 7.92 -15.22
CA LEU A 441 -16.35 7.04 -15.83
C LEU A 441 -16.63 6.81 -17.32
N GLN A 442 -17.89 6.59 -17.70
CA GLN A 442 -18.27 6.44 -19.12
C GLN A 442 -17.99 7.72 -19.92
N ARG A 443 -18.21 8.90 -19.33
CA ARG A 443 -17.85 10.18 -19.94
C ARG A 443 -16.34 10.30 -20.14
N ILE A 444 -15.53 9.93 -19.14
CA ILE A 444 -14.07 9.92 -19.25
C ILE A 444 -13.63 8.98 -20.40
N TYR A 445 -14.21 7.80 -20.48
CA TYR A 445 -13.95 6.88 -21.59
C TYR A 445 -14.37 7.43 -22.95
N SER A 446 -15.45 8.20 -23.01
CA SER A 446 -15.86 8.88 -24.25
C SER A 446 -14.88 9.97 -24.67
N GLU A 447 -14.26 10.65 -23.73
CA GLU A 447 -13.30 11.75 -23.98
C GLU A 447 -11.89 11.23 -24.35
N TYR A 448 -11.43 10.14 -23.71
CA TYR A 448 -10.04 9.64 -23.79
C TYR A 448 -9.91 8.25 -24.47
N GLY A 449 -11.02 7.62 -24.79
CA GLY A 449 -11.08 6.26 -25.31
C GLY A 449 -11.31 5.19 -24.24
N TYR A 450 -12.19 4.24 -24.55
CA TYR A 450 -12.47 3.10 -23.66
C TYR A 450 -11.23 2.25 -23.44
N ARG A 451 -11.06 1.77 -22.22
CA ARG A 451 -9.95 0.91 -21.81
C ARG A 451 -10.42 -0.20 -20.90
N LYS A 452 -9.71 -1.31 -21.01
CA LYS A 452 -9.87 -2.46 -20.14
C LYS A 452 -8.50 -2.95 -19.71
N GLU A 453 -8.31 -3.15 -18.41
CA GLU A 453 -7.07 -3.66 -17.86
C GLU A 453 -7.31 -4.94 -17.05
N SER A 454 -6.29 -5.80 -17.01
CA SER A 454 -6.26 -6.97 -16.14
C SER A 454 -4.86 -7.25 -15.61
N LEU A 455 -4.81 -8.01 -14.52
CA LEU A 455 -3.59 -8.50 -13.91
C LEU A 455 -3.67 -10.03 -13.79
N VAL A 456 -2.71 -10.72 -14.40
CA VAL A 456 -2.55 -12.17 -14.25
C VAL A 456 -1.26 -12.46 -13.49
N SER A 457 -1.37 -13.24 -12.41
CA SER A 457 -0.23 -13.68 -11.62
C SER A 457 -0.02 -15.18 -11.79
N LEU A 458 1.14 -15.57 -12.31
CA LEU A 458 1.53 -16.97 -12.44
C LEU A 458 2.47 -17.35 -11.30
N VAL A 459 2.04 -18.29 -10.46
CA VAL A 459 2.87 -18.85 -9.39
C VAL A 459 3.65 -20.04 -9.93
N ARG A 460 4.98 -20.07 -9.72
CA ARG A 460 5.89 -21.13 -10.13
C ARG A 460 6.70 -21.58 -8.91
N LYS A 461 6.28 -22.65 -8.24
CA LYS A 461 6.87 -23.08 -6.98
C LYS A 461 8.24 -23.72 -7.15
N GLY A 462 9.11 -23.54 -6.15
CA GLY A 462 10.40 -24.19 -6.05
C GLY A 462 11.49 -23.59 -6.96
N LYS A 463 12.67 -24.23 -6.95
CA LYS A 463 13.84 -23.79 -7.70
C LYS A 463 13.60 -23.79 -9.22
N SER A 464 12.98 -24.84 -9.74
CA SER A 464 12.63 -24.93 -11.17
C SER A 464 11.66 -23.83 -11.60
N GLY A 465 10.72 -23.46 -10.74
CA GLY A 465 9.79 -22.35 -11.00
C GLY A 465 10.49 -21.00 -11.04
N ALA A 466 11.46 -20.75 -10.17
CA ALA A 466 12.28 -19.55 -10.22
C ALA A 466 13.12 -19.47 -11.52
N GLU A 467 13.70 -20.59 -11.94
CA GLU A 467 14.46 -20.69 -13.20
C GLU A 467 13.56 -20.46 -14.42
N GLU A 468 12.31 -20.98 -14.41
CA GLU A 468 11.31 -20.73 -15.45
C GLU A 468 10.96 -19.25 -15.56
N ILE A 469 10.73 -18.55 -14.45
CA ILE A 469 10.46 -17.11 -14.42
C ILE A 469 11.63 -16.31 -15.03
N GLN A 470 12.87 -16.65 -14.67
CA GLN A 470 14.05 -15.99 -15.22
C GLN A 470 14.17 -16.25 -16.73
N LYS A 471 13.85 -17.46 -17.18
CA LYS A 471 13.84 -17.80 -18.60
C LYS A 471 12.78 -16.99 -19.38
N ILE A 472 11.55 -16.88 -18.86
CA ILE A 472 10.50 -16.06 -19.48
C ILE A 472 10.99 -14.62 -19.69
N MET A 473 11.59 -14.01 -18.67
CA MET A 473 12.10 -12.65 -18.76
C MET A 473 13.27 -12.52 -19.76
N ALA A 474 14.17 -13.52 -19.80
CA ALA A 474 15.29 -13.54 -20.74
C ALA A 474 14.80 -13.68 -22.19
N ASP A 475 13.86 -14.60 -22.44
CA ASP A 475 13.29 -14.85 -23.77
C ASP A 475 12.56 -13.60 -24.30
N LEU A 476 11.75 -12.92 -23.46
CA LEU A 476 11.06 -11.67 -23.84
C LEU A 476 12.03 -10.51 -24.11
N ARG A 477 13.19 -10.48 -23.47
CA ARG A 477 14.25 -9.48 -23.77
C ARG A 477 14.96 -9.75 -25.07
N GLN A 478 15.31 -11.01 -25.33
CA GLN A 478 16.04 -11.39 -26.52
C GLN A 478 15.15 -11.35 -27.76
N ASN A 479 13.90 -11.72 -27.62
CA ASN A 479 12.93 -11.85 -28.71
C ASN A 479 11.62 -11.11 -28.34
N PRO A 480 11.65 -9.75 -28.26
CA PRO A 480 10.43 -9.01 -28.00
C PRO A 480 9.39 -9.26 -29.09
N PRO A 481 8.10 -9.36 -28.75
CA PRO A 481 7.06 -9.58 -29.74
C PRO A 481 7.06 -8.42 -30.76
N ALA A 482 7.03 -8.77 -32.04
CA ALA A 482 6.91 -7.77 -33.13
C ALA A 482 5.50 -7.18 -33.19
N GLU A 483 4.50 -7.96 -32.79
CA GLU A 483 3.09 -7.60 -32.76
C GLU A 483 2.42 -8.05 -31.47
N ILE A 484 1.47 -7.26 -31.00
CA ILE A 484 0.57 -7.57 -29.89
C ILE A 484 -0.85 -7.51 -30.43
N VAL A 485 -1.56 -8.65 -30.37
CA VAL A 485 -2.95 -8.79 -30.87
C VAL A 485 -3.09 -8.30 -32.30
N GLY A 486 -2.11 -8.65 -33.17
CA GLY A 486 -2.10 -8.27 -34.59
C GLY A 486 -1.75 -6.82 -34.89
N SER A 487 -1.44 -6.02 -33.88
CA SER A 487 -0.98 -4.63 -34.02
C SER A 487 0.52 -4.53 -33.71
N LYS A 488 1.24 -3.76 -34.51
CA LYS A 488 2.71 -3.63 -34.45
C LYS A 488 3.18 -3.03 -33.13
N VAL A 489 4.18 -3.65 -32.53
CA VAL A 489 4.89 -3.07 -31.36
C VAL A 489 5.76 -1.91 -31.82
N ILE A 490 5.51 -0.73 -31.27
CA ILE A 490 6.22 0.52 -31.60
C ILE A 490 7.19 0.97 -30.52
N LYS A 491 7.06 0.43 -29.31
CA LYS A 491 7.93 0.79 -28.20
C LYS A 491 8.13 -0.38 -27.26
N VAL A 492 9.37 -0.64 -26.89
CA VAL A 492 9.77 -1.61 -25.86
C VAL A 492 10.61 -0.85 -24.81
N ILE A 493 10.26 -1.02 -23.54
CA ILE A 493 11.01 -0.44 -22.42
C ILE A 493 11.53 -1.58 -21.55
N ASP A 494 12.85 -1.65 -21.37
CA ASP A 494 13.49 -2.50 -20.36
C ASP A 494 13.98 -1.65 -19.19
N TYR A 495 13.35 -1.80 -18.05
CA TYR A 495 13.74 -1.07 -16.84
C TYR A 495 15.01 -1.61 -16.16
N ASN A 496 15.65 -2.63 -16.73
CA ASN A 496 17.03 -2.99 -16.38
C ASN A 496 18.08 -1.99 -16.91
N GLU A 497 17.67 -1.03 -17.75
CA GLU A 497 18.50 -0.03 -18.40
C GLU A 497 18.22 1.39 -17.83
N PRO A 498 18.72 1.73 -16.63
CA PRO A 498 18.47 3.03 -15.98
C PRO A 498 18.85 4.24 -16.85
N GLU A 499 19.91 4.12 -17.65
CA GLU A 499 20.39 5.16 -18.55
C GLU A 499 19.39 5.51 -19.66
N LYS A 500 18.48 4.60 -20.01
CA LYS A 500 17.42 4.83 -21.00
C LYS A 500 16.11 5.28 -20.37
N THR A 501 15.82 4.80 -19.17
CA THR A 501 14.53 5.05 -18.50
C THR A 501 14.57 6.27 -17.59
N GLY A 502 15.74 6.65 -17.08
CA GLY A 502 15.89 7.67 -16.03
C GLY A 502 15.38 7.21 -14.65
N LEU A 503 14.96 5.93 -14.52
CA LEU A 503 14.50 5.34 -13.28
C LEU A 503 15.52 4.37 -12.71
N GLN A 504 15.40 4.02 -11.43
CA GLN A 504 16.23 2.99 -10.81
C GLN A 504 16.06 1.65 -11.55
N LYS A 505 17.11 0.83 -11.51
CA LYS A 505 17.11 -0.49 -12.16
C LYS A 505 16.00 -1.38 -11.59
N SER A 506 15.17 -1.93 -12.48
CA SER A 506 14.09 -2.84 -12.11
C SER A 506 13.89 -3.93 -13.17
N ASN A 507 13.59 -5.14 -12.74
CA ASN A 507 13.34 -6.26 -13.67
C ASN A 507 11.91 -6.20 -14.21
N VAL A 508 11.61 -5.20 -15.03
CA VAL A 508 10.32 -4.99 -15.68
C VAL A 508 10.53 -4.80 -17.18
N LEU A 509 9.64 -5.36 -17.99
CA LEU A 509 9.53 -5.12 -19.43
C LEU A 509 8.16 -4.54 -19.74
N GLN A 510 8.10 -3.57 -20.66
CA GLN A 510 6.85 -3.05 -21.21
C GLN A 510 6.89 -3.04 -22.72
N PHE A 511 5.76 -3.42 -23.32
CA PHE A 511 5.53 -3.43 -24.77
C PHE A 511 4.31 -2.58 -25.09
N PHE A 512 4.43 -1.69 -26.06
CA PHE A 512 3.37 -0.80 -26.52
C PHE A 512 3.15 -1.02 -28.03
N ASN A 513 1.90 -1.19 -28.45
CA ASN A 513 1.57 -1.30 -29.87
C ASN A 513 1.01 0.02 -30.44
N GLU A 514 0.79 0.06 -31.75
CA GLU A 514 0.25 1.24 -32.46
C GLU A 514 -1.18 1.59 -32.02
N ASP A 515 -1.99 0.61 -31.59
CA ASP A 515 -3.37 0.81 -31.14
C ASP A 515 -3.46 1.36 -29.70
N GLY A 516 -2.34 1.42 -28.99
CA GLY A 516 -2.25 1.89 -27.62
C GLY A 516 -2.53 0.80 -26.57
N ASP A 517 -2.46 -0.47 -26.95
CA ASP A 517 -2.48 -1.58 -26.00
C ASP A 517 -1.10 -1.75 -25.38
N ILE A 518 -1.07 -2.23 -24.11
CA ILE A 518 0.15 -2.30 -23.30
C ILE A 518 0.23 -3.66 -22.62
N VAL A 519 1.43 -4.24 -22.61
CA VAL A 519 1.75 -5.40 -21.79
C VAL A 519 2.96 -5.09 -20.93
N SER A 520 2.82 -5.23 -19.61
CA SER A 520 3.94 -5.10 -18.68
C SER A 520 4.20 -6.43 -18.00
N VAL A 521 5.46 -6.86 -17.93
CA VAL A 521 5.85 -8.15 -17.34
C VAL A 521 6.84 -7.89 -16.21
N ARG A 522 6.53 -8.42 -15.02
CA ARG A 522 7.33 -8.20 -13.81
C ARG A 522 7.37 -9.45 -12.93
N PRO A 523 8.54 -10.05 -12.67
CA PRO A 523 8.67 -11.06 -11.63
C PRO A 523 8.57 -10.42 -10.23
N SER A 524 8.03 -11.17 -9.27
CA SER A 524 8.06 -10.76 -7.87
C SER A 524 9.47 -10.85 -7.31
N GLY A 525 9.88 -9.87 -6.50
CA GLY A 525 11.17 -9.91 -5.80
C GLY A 525 11.19 -10.85 -4.59
N THR A 526 10.02 -11.18 -4.03
CA THR A 526 9.91 -11.89 -2.74
C THR A 526 9.21 -13.23 -2.84
N GLU A 527 8.47 -13.48 -3.91
CA GLU A 527 7.66 -14.69 -4.09
C GLU A 527 7.94 -15.32 -5.46
N PRO A 528 7.84 -16.65 -5.59
CA PRO A 528 8.07 -17.34 -6.85
C PRO A 528 6.88 -17.16 -7.82
N LYS A 529 6.65 -15.91 -8.21
CA LYS A 529 5.57 -15.55 -9.15
C LYS A 529 6.01 -14.47 -10.13
N ILE A 530 5.40 -14.48 -11.31
CA ILE A 530 5.53 -13.45 -12.34
C ILE A 530 4.15 -12.84 -12.61
N LYS A 531 4.11 -11.52 -12.74
CA LYS A 531 2.90 -10.73 -12.98
C LYS A 531 2.91 -10.20 -14.40
N PHE A 532 1.77 -10.33 -15.07
CA PHE A 532 1.48 -9.72 -16.36
C PHE A 532 0.36 -8.70 -16.18
N TYR A 533 0.66 -7.46 -16.50
CA TYR A 533 -0.33 -6.38 -16.52
C TYR A 533 -0.70 -6.12 -17.97
N PHE A 534 -1.97 -6.25 -18.28
CA PHE A 534 -2.51 -6.04 -19.61
C PHE A 534 -3.40 -4.80 -19.64
N GLY A 535 -3.24 -3.97 -20.67
CA GLY A 535 -4.11 -2.84 -20.96
C GLY A 535 -4.50 -2.85 -22.42
N ALA A 536 -5.78 -2.91 -22.69
CA ALA A 536 -6.35 -2.84 -24.04
C ALA A 536 -7.11 -1.52 -24.22
N LYS A 537 -6.98 -0.89 -25.39
CA LYS A 537 -7.62 0.38 -25.75
C LYS A 537 -8.53 0.21 -26.97
N GLY A 538 -9.68 0.89 -26.95
CA GLY A 538 -10.63 0.96 -28.07
C GLY A 538 -11.96 0.27 -27.76
N PRO A 539 -12.93 0.36 -28.67
CA PRO A 539 -14.27 -0.18 -28.45
C PRO A 539 -14.29 -1.72 -28.33
N ASP A 540 -13.26 -2.39 -28.80
CA ASP A 540 -13.05 -3.84 -28.77
C ASP A 540 -12.10 -4.29 -27.65
N ALA A 541 -11.80 -3.41 -26.69
CA ALA A 541 -10.82 -3.67 -25.63
C ALA A 541 -11.11 -4.94 -24.80
N ASP A 542 -12.38 -5.30 -24.58
CA ASP A 542 -12.75 -6.55 -23.89
C ASP A 542 -12.31 -7.81 -24.68
N ALA A 543 -12.41 -7.80 -26.01
CA ALA A 543 -11.95 -8.90 -26.86
C ALA A 543 -10.42 -8.93 -26.97
N LYS A 544 -9.80 -7.76 -27.13
CA LYS A 544 -8.34 -7.59 -27.15
C LYS A 544 -7.71 -8.08 -25.87
N LEU A 545 -8.29 -7.75 -24.70
CA LEU A 545 -7.76 -8.16 -23.41
C LEU A 545 -7.64 -9.69 -23.29
N LYS A 546 -8.68 -10.41 -23.70
CA LYS A 546 -8.64 -11.89 -23.72
C LYS A 546 -7.58 -12.43 -24.69
N ALA A 547 -7.40 -11.77 -25.83
CA ALA A 547 -6.37 -12.17 -26.80
C ALA A 547 -4.94 -11.88 -26.28
N LEU A 548 -4.73 -10.75 -25.57
CA LEU A 548 -3.49 -10.42 -24.89
C LEU A 548 -3.12 -11.47 -23.83
N GLU A 549 -4.08 -11.84 -22.99
CA GLU A 549 -3.88 -12.89 -21.99
C GLU A 549 -3.52 -14.23 -22.65
N ALA A 550 -4.23 -14.62 -23.69
CA ALA A 550 -3.95 -15.85 -24.42
C ALA A 550 -2.56 -15.82 -25.09
N GLN A 551 -2.12 -14.69 -25.62
CA GLN A 551 -0.81 -14.56 -26.29
C GLN A 551 0.38 -14.70 -25.32
N PHE A 552 0.26 -14.21 -24.08
CA PHE A 552 1.38 -14.15 -23.13
C PHE A 552 1.34 -15.21 -22.04
N ILE A 553 0.17 -15.81 -21.78
CA ILE A 553 -0.04 -16.77 -20.68
C ILE A 553 -0.11 -18.22 -21.15
N SER A 554 -0.24 -18.47 -22.47
CA SER A 554 -0.35 -19.83 -23.05
C SER A 554 0.93 -20.68 -22.88
#